data_545668b8f1f76c9988318f81f9d7f3e0
#
_entry.id   545668b8f1f76c9988318f81f9d7f3e0
#
_cell.length_a   1.000
_cell.length_b   1.000
_cell.length_c   1.000
_cell.angle_alpha   90.00
_cell.angle_beta   90.00
_cell.angle_gamma   90.00
#
_symmetry.space_group_name_H-M   'P 1'
#
loop_
_entity.id
_entity.type
_entity.pdbx_description
1 polymer ?
#
loop_
_entity_poly.entity_id
_entity_poly.type
_entity_poly.pdbx_seq_one_letter_code
_entity_poly.pdbx_strand_id
1 'polypeptide(L)'
;MDFKFTNMGKLYNSEFYDSVVIAILDSGDYQYQTLVPLFNEYGYGFVAPNQKLVFIDGGKRLSKNTLKWIEAHEVAHIILGHKREKDSKDEIEADTLAHKLLVGNGYHKAAQLVKDKFKERHGIEFK
;
A
#
# COMPACT_ATOMS: atom_id res chain seq x y z
N MET A 1 -0.19 11.82 -17.27
CA MET A 1 0.90 10.93 -17.72
C MET A 1 0.35 9.52 -17.81
N ASP A 2 0.45 8.92 -18.97
CA ASP A 2 0.01 7.56 -19.16
C ASP A 2 1.16 6.61 -18.86
N PHE A 3 0.99 5.79 -17.83
CA PHE A 3 1.96 4.75 -17.54
C PHE A 3 1.65 3.55 -18.44
N LYS A 4 2.65 3.14 -19.21
CA LYS A 4 2.56 1.90 -19.96
C LYS A 4 3.32 0.83 -19.19
N PHE A 5 2.57 -0.12 -18.66
CA PHE A 5 3.17 -1.20 -17.90
C PHE A 5 3.53 -2.35 -18.83
N THR A 6 4.69 -2.93 -18.59
CA THR A 6 5.12 -4.13 -19.30
C THR A 6 4.39 -5.35 -18.73
N ASN A 7 4.62 -6.51 -19.30
CA ASN A 7 4.07 -7.77 -18.77
C ASN A 7 4.68 -8.15 -17.42
N MET A 8 5.66 -7.40 -16.94
CA MET A 8 6.37 -7.69 -15.68
C MET A 8 5.61 -7.18 -14.46
N GLY A 9 4.84 -6.12 -14.63
CA GLY A 9 4.08 -5.53 -13.53
C GLY A 9 2.61 -5.91 -13.57
N LYS A 10 1.88 -5.57 -12.53
CA LYS A 10 0.44 -5.78 -12.44
C LYS A 10 -0.28 -4.46 -12.26
N LEU A 11 -1.40 -4.30 -12.96
CA LEU A 11 -2.25 -3.13 -12.88
C LEU A 11 -3.68 -3.60 -12.68
N TYR A 12 -4.33 -3.20 -11.58
CA TYR A 12 -5.71 -3.63 -11.32
C TYR A 12 -6.44 -2.61 -10.43
N ASN A 13 -7.76 -2.70 -10.43
CA ASN A 13 -8.60 -1.88 -9.54
C ASN A 13 -8.62 -2.49 -8.15
N SER A 14 -8.42 -1.65 -7.13
CA SER A 14 -8.48 -2.12 -5.75
C SER A 14 -9.92 -2.52 -5.40
N GLU A 15 -10.06 -3.61 -4.66
CA GLU A 15 -11.36 -4.02 -4.12
C GLU A 15 -11.72 -3.30 -2.82
N PHE A 16 -10.79 -2.51 -2.24
CA PHE A 16 -11.03 -1.82 -0.97
C PHE A 16 -11.71 -0.47 -1.15
N TYR A 17 -11.62 0.15 -2.33
CA TYR A 17 -12.24 1.43 -2.57
C TYR A 17 -12.37 1.67 -4.07
N ASP A 18 -13.54 2.17 -4.48
CA ASP A 18 -13.82 2.40 -5.90
C ASP A 18 -12.86 3.41 -6.51
N SER A 19 -12.52 3.16 -7.77
CA SER A 19 -11.70 4.06 -8.59
C SER A 19 -10.24 4.18 -8.16
N VAL A 20 -9.78 3.34 -7.24
CA VAL A 20 -8.36 3.28 -6.89
C VAL A 20 -7.68 2.21 -7.72
N VAL A 21 -6.63 2.59 -8.42
CA VAL A 21 -5.84 1.68 -9.24
C VAL A 21 -4.56 1.30 -8.49
N ILE A 22 -4.24 0.02 -8.50
CA ILE A 22 -3.03 -0.51 -7.87
C ILE A 22 -2.06 -0.91 -8.97
N ALA A 23 -0.84 -0.41 -8.87
CA ALA A 23 0.25 -0.74 -9.78
C ALA A 23 1.37 -1.40 -9.00
N ILE A 24 1.53 -2.71 -9.18
CA ILE A 24 2.63 -3.46 -8.59
C ILE A 24 3.71 -3.59 -9.66
N LEU A 25 4.88 -2.99 -9.41
CA LEU A 25 5.97 -2.95 -10.38
C LEU A 25 7.06 -3.94 -10.01
N ASP A 26 7.40 -4.81 -10.94
CA ASP A 26 8.51 -5.75 -10.78
C ASP A 26 9.82 -5.10 -11.23
N SER A 27 10.93 -5.64 -10.73
CA SER A 27 12.27 -5.11 -11.04
C SER A 27 12.60 -5.11 -12.53
N GLY A 28 11.92 -5.95 -13.33
CA GLY A 28 12.10 -5.99 -14.79
C GLY A 28 11.27 -4.95 -15.55
N ASP A 29 10.39 -4.24 -14.86
CA ASP A 29 9.56 -3.20 -15.47
C ASP A 29 10.39 -1.94 -15.65
N TYR A 30 10.36 -1.33 -16.83
CA TYR A 30 11.23 -0.19 -17.08
C TYR A 30 10.91 1.03 -16.20
N GLN A 31 9.65 1.18 -15.75
CA GLN A 31 9.30 2.24 -14.82
C GLN A 31 9.83 2.01 -13.41
N TYR A 32 10.21 0.78 -13.09
CA TYR A 32 10.65 0.44 -11.73
C TYR A 32 11.84 1.29 -11.30
N GLN A 33 12.84 1.44 -12.15
CA GLN A 33 14.05 2.20 -11.81
C GLN A 33 13.74 3.67 -11.54
N THR A 34 12.79 4.22 -12.27
CA THR A 34 12.35 5.61 -12.06
C THR A 34 11.71 5.80 -10.70
N LEU A 35 11.03 4.76 -10.18
CA LEU A 35 10.28 4.85 -8.94
C LEU A 35 11.06 4.38 -7.70
N VAL A 36 12.22 3.75 -7.90
CA VAL A 36 13.05 3.26 -6.78
C VAL A 36 13.33 4.33 -5.73
N PRO A 37 13.69 5.59 -6.09
CA PRO A 37 13.91 6.60 -5.07
C PRO A 37 12.68 6.87 -4.21
N LEU A 38 11.48 6.79 -4.78
CA LEU A 38 10.24 6.98 -4.04
C LEU A 38 9.96 5.79 -3.12
N PHE A 39 10.21 4.58 -3.58
CA PHE A 39 10.10 3.40 -2.72
C PHE A 39 11.09 3.46 -1.56
N ASN A 40 12.30 3.95 -1.80
CA ASN A 40 13.29 4.11 -0.73
C ASN A 40 12.86 5.16 0.29
N GLU A 41 12.17 6.21 -0.15
CA GLU A 41 11.70 7.27 0.75
C GLU A 41 10.43 6.86 1.52
N TYR A 42 9.46 6.25 0.84
CA TYR A 42 8.14 5.97 1.41
C TYR A 42 7.95 4.51 1.84
N GLY A 43 8.89 3.63 1.56
CA GLY A 43 8.79 2.21 1.90
C GLY A 43 8.27 1.39 0.72
N TYR A 44 7.54 0.31 1.02
CA TYR A 44 7.13 -0.66 0.00
C TYR A 44 5.98 -0.19 -0.89
N GLY A 45 5.33 0.91 -0.55
CA GLY A 45 4.23 1.45 -1.33
C GLY A 45 4.03 2.92 -1.07
N PHE A 46 3.37 3.60 -2.00
CA PHE A 46 3.00 5.00 -1.83
C PHE A 46 1.84 5.37 -2.75
N VAL A 47 1.16 6.47 -2.41
CA VAL A 47 0.06 7.01 -3.21
C VAL A 47 0.61 8.10 -4.13
N ALA A 48 0.24 8.05 -5.40
CA ALA A 48 0.60 9.12 -6.34
C ALA A 48 -0.17 10.40 -5.97
N PRO A 49 0.51 11.57 -5.96
CA PRO A 49 -0.15 12.82 -5.57
C PRO A 49 -1.36 13.14 -6.46
N ASN A 50 -2.45 13.55 -5.83
CA ASN A 50 -3.67 13.99 -6.51
C ASN A 50 -4.28 12.96 -7.46
N GLN A 51 -3.94 11.69 -7.28
CA GLN A 51 -4.47 10.60 -8.09
C GLN A 51 -4.89 9.45 -7.18
N LYS A 52 -5.85 8.67 -7.66
CA LYS A 52 -6.25 7.43 -6.97
C LYS A 52 -5.43 6.28 -7.54
N LEU A 53 -4.12 6.39 -7.38
CA LEU A 53 -3.15 5.43 -7.90
C LEU A 53 -2.14 5.10 -6.81
N VAL A 54 -2.00 3.81 -6.54
CA VAL A 54 -1.07 3.29 -5.54
C VAL A 54 0.02 2.51 -6.26
N PHE A 55 1.28 2.83 -5.96
CA PHE A 55 2.42 2.07 -6.44
C PHE A 55 2.92 1.14 -5.35
N ILE A 56 3.17 -0.12 -5.69
CA ILE A 56 3.72 -1.11 -4.76
C ILE A 56 4.99 -1.71 -5.34
N ASP A 57 6.00 -1.87 -4.50
CA ASP A 57 7.31 -2.40 -4.89
C ASP A 57 7.27 -3.93 -4.97
N GLY A 58 6.95 -4.46 -6.13
CA GLY A 58 6.95 -5.90 -6.38
C GLY A 58 8.35 -6.50 -6.50
N GLY A 59 9.38 -5.66 -6.67
CA GLY A 59 10.76 -6.12 -6.74
C GLY A 59 11.32 -6.65 -5.43
N LYS A 60 10.65 -6.37 -4.33
CA LYS A 60 11.05 -6.86 -3.00
C LYS A 60 10.58 -8.29 -2.71
N ARG A 61 9.82 -8.90 -3.60
CA ARG A 61 9.30 -10.28 -3.46
C ARG A 61 8.55 -10.52 -2.16
N LEU A 62 7.61 -9.65 -1.87
CA LEU A 62 6.81 -9.72 -0.65
C LEU A 62 5.74 -10.83 -0.76
N SER A 63 5.33 -11.39 0.39
CA SER A 63 4.26 -12.38 0.42
C SER A 63 2.92 -11.76 -0.03
N LYS A 64 1.98 -12.61 -0.43
CA LYS A 64 0.64 -12.18 -0.80
C LYS A 64 -0.04 -11.38 0.31
N ASN A 65 0.11 -11.84 1.55
CA ASN A 65 -0.52 -11.17 2.69
C ASN A 65 0.09 -9.80 2.94
N THR A 66 1.42 -9.69 2.80
CA THR A 66 2.10 -8.40 2.94
C THR A 66 1.69 -7.45 1.82
N LEU A 67 1.57 -7.94 0.58
CA LEU A 67 1.11 -7.11 -0.55
C LEU A 67 -0.31 -6.58 -0.30
N LYS A 68 -1.21 -7.42 0.23
CA LYS A 68 -2.58 -6.98 0.55
C LYS A 68 -2.60 -5.96 1.68
N TRP A 69 -1.74 -6.13 2.67
CA TRP A 69 -1.60 -5.15 3.74
C TRP A 69 -1.14 -3.80 3.19
N ILE A 70 -0.09 -3.80 2.33
CA ILE A 70 0.41 -2.56 1.73
C ILE A 70 -0.69 -1.88 0.91
N GLU A 71 -1.41 -2.66 0.09
CA GLU A 71 -2.53 -2.13 -0.69
C GLU A 71 -3.57 -1.47 0.23
N ALA A 72 -4.02 -2.17 1.24
CA ALA A 72 -5.03 -1.67 2.18
C ALA A 72 -4.55 -0.43 2.93
N HIS A 73 -3.29 -0.41 3.33
CA HIS A 73 -2.67 0.72 4.03
C HIS A 73 -2.65 1.97 3.16
N GLU A 74 -2.21 1.85 1.89
CA GLU A 74 -2.16 3.00 0.99
C GLU A 74 -3.57 3.46 0.59
N VAL A 75 -4.48 2.52 0.37
CA VAL A 75 -5.89 2.87 0.10
C VAL A 75 -6.49 3.60 1.31
N ALA A 76 -6.13 3.18 2.52
CA ALA A 76 -6.59 3.85 3.74
C ALA A 76 -6.15 5.31 3.77
N HIS A 77 -4.92 5.61 3.37
CA HIS A 77 -4.45 7.01 3.26
C HIS A 77 -5.34 7.81 2.31
N ILE A 78 -5.75 7.23 1.20
CA ILE A 78 -6.64 7.89 0.23
C ILE A 78 -8.01 8.16 0.85
N ILE A 79 -8.61 7.15 1.49
CA ILE A 79 -9.93 7.27 2.12
C ILE A 79 -9.92 8.34 3.20
N LEU A 80 -8.86 8.38 4.01
CA LEU A 80 -8.73 9.32 5.12
C LEU A 80 -8.28 10.72 4.68
N GLY A 81 -7.90 10.87 3.42
CA GLY A 81 -7.48 12.17 2.88
C GLY A 81 -6.14 12.63 3.43
N HIS A 82 -5.28 11.70 3.83
CA HIS A 82 -3.96 12.04 4.33
C HIS A 82 -3.08 12.61 3.23
N LYS A 83 -2.26 13.58 3.61
CA LYS A 83 -1.23 14.10 2.73
C LYS A 83 -0.03 13.17 2.77
N ARG A 84 0.90 13.39 1.84
CA ARG A 84 2.04 12.50 1.60
C ARG A 84 3.11 12.56 2.69
N GLU A 85 2.92 13.34 3.73
CA GLU A 85 3.87 13.48 4.81
C GLU A 85 3.83 12.27 5.74
N LYS A 86 5.02 11.85 6.21
CA LYS A 86 5.13 10.74 7.15
C LYS A 86 4.80 11.24 8.55
N ASP A 87 3.54 11.31 8.85
CA ASP A 87 3.05 11.65 10.18
C ASP A 87 2.70 10.35 10.90
N SER A 88 3.26 10.17 12.10
CA SER A 88 3.03 8.93 12.85
C SER A 88 1.55 8.72 13.19
N LYS A 89 0.80 9.79 13.42
CA LYS A 89 -0.64 9.71 13.65
C LYS A 89 -1.35 9.20 12.41
N ASP A 90 -1.00 9.71 11.23
CA ASP A 90 -1.59 9.29 9.96
C ASP A 90 -1.27 7.82 9.67
N GLU A 91 -0.07 7.37 10.00
CA GLU A 91 0.33 5.98 9.82
C GLU A 91 -0.46 5.05 10.74
N ILE A 92 -0.71 5.46 11.98
CA ILE A 92 -1.55 4.70 12.92
C ILE A 92 -2.98 4.61 12.39
N GLU A 93 -3.55 5.71 11.94
CA GLU A 93 -4.89 5.75 11.38
C GLU A 93 -5.00 4.87 10.12
N ALA A 94 -3.99 4.93 9.26
CA ALA A 94 -3.97 4.13 8.03
C ALA A 94 -3.92 2.64 8.34
N ASP A 95 -3.07 2.19 9.25
CA ASP A 95 -3.01 0.78 9.65
C ASP A 95 -4.31 0.33 10.33
N THR A 96 -4.91 1.19 11.15
CA THR A 96 -6.18 0.88 11.82
C THR A 96 -7.30 0.66 10.80
N LEU A 97 -7.42 1.55 9.82
CA LEU A 97 -8.40 1.39 8.76
C LEU A 97 -8.06 0.22 7.84
N ALA A 98 -6.78 0.03 7.54
CA ALA A 98 -6.33 -1.10 6.72
C ALA A 98 -6.79 -2.43 7.32
N HIS A 99 -6.66 -2.59 8.63
CA HIS A 99 -7.13 -3.79 9.32
C HIS A 99 -8.63 -4.01 9.06
N LYS A 100 -9.44 -2.96 9.19
CA LYS A 100 -10.89 -3.05 8.95
C LYS A 100 -11.20 -3.42 7.50
N LEU A 101 -10.48 -2.80 6.56
CA LEU A 101 -10.67 -3.10 5.13
C LEU A 101 -10.33 -4.55 4.82
N LEU A 102 -9.24 -5.05 5.39
CA LEU A 102 -8.80 -6.43 5.18
C LEU A 102 -9.81 -7.42 5.75
N VAL A 103 -10.25 -7.21 6.98
CA VAL A 103 -11.26 -8.09 7.61
C VAL A 103 -12.56 -8.06 6.80
N GLY A 104 -13.01 -6.88 6.42
CA GLY A 104 -14.26 -6.71 5.68
C GLY A 104 -14.26 -7.37 4.30
N ASN A 105 -13.09 -7.59 3.72
CA ASN A 105 -12.95 -8.22 2.41
C ASN A 105 -12.43 -9.66 2.49
N GLY A 106 -12.35 -10.24 3.68
CA GLY A 106 -12.00 -11.65 3.86
C GLY A 106 -10.51 -11.95 3.90
N TYR A 107 -9.66 -10.94 3.99
CA TYR A 107 -8.20 -11.11 4.05
C TYR A 107 -7.72 -11.22 5.49
N HIS A 108 -8.17 -12.27 6.18
CA HIS A 108 -7.94 -12.43 7.62
C HIS A 108 -6.46 -12.60 7.98
N LYS A 109 -5.68 -13.28 7.14
CA LYS A 109 -4.25 -13.48 7.40
C LYS A 109 -3.49 -12.16 7.25
N ALA A 110 -3.83 -11.35 6.26
CA ALA A 110 -3.23 -10.02 6.10
C ALA A 110 -3.61 -9.11 7.26
N ALA A 111 -4.88 -9.16 7.70
CA ALA A 111 -5.34 -8.38 8.84
C ALA A 111 -4.58 -8.78 10.11
N GLN A 112 -4.30 -10.08 10.28
CA GLN A 112 -3.54 -10.55 11.44
C GLN A 112 -2.11 -10.02 11.42
N LEU A 113 -1.49 -9.89 10.23
CA LEU A 113 -0.17 -9.28 10.10
C LEU A 113 -0.17 -7.84 10.60
N VAL A 114 -1.19 -7.06 10.24
CA VAL A 114 -1.32 -5.67 10.70
C VAL A 114 -1.35 -5.64 12.22
N LYS A 115 -2.19 -6.49 12.82
CA LYS A 115 -2.34 -6.56 14.27
C LYS A 115 -1.04 -6.97 14.96
N ASP A 116 -0.38 -8.01 14.43
CA ASP A 116 0.84 -8.56 15.03
C ASP A 116 2.00 -7.56 14.99
N LYS A 117 2.08 -6.75 13.95
CA LYS A 117 3.16 -5.78 13.77
C LYS A 117 2.84 -4.39 14.29
N PHE A 118 1.62 -4.16 14.75
CA PHE A 118 1.14 -2.82 15.11
C PHE A 118 1.97 -2.18 16.21
N LYS A 119 2.20 -2.90 17.30
CA LYS A 119 2.98 -2.37 18.43
C LYS A 119 4.42 -2.09 18.04
N GLU A 120 5.02 -3.00 17.26
CA GLU A 120 6.38 -2.82 16.76
C GLU A 120 6.50 -1.58 15.88
N ARG A 121 5.51 -1.35 15.01
CA ARG A 121 5.52 -0.22 14.08
C ARG A 121 5.21 1.11 14.75
N HIS A 122 4.31 1.13 15.72
CA HIS A 122 3.74 2.38 16.25
C HIS A 122 4.02 2.62 17.72
N GLY A 123 4.55 1.64 18.45
CA GLY A 123 4.85 1.77 19.87
C GLY A 123 3.63 1.76 20.78
N ILE A 124 2.44 1.48 20.25
CA ILE A 124 1.19 1.41 21.02
C ILE A 124 0.47 0.11 20.70
N GLU A 125 -0.42 -0.30 21.61
CA GLU A 125 -1.20 -1.51 21.40
C GLU A 125 -2.28 -1.30 20.33
N PHE A 126 -2.55 -2.35 19.57
CA PHE A 126 -3.66 -2.37 18.63
C PHE A 126 -4.98 -2.50 19.41
N LYS A 127 -5.91 -1.63 19.08
CA LYS A 127 -7.23 -1.63 19.74
C LYS A 127 -8.32 -2.21 18.86
#